data_dc2b713a574b28e17077615777ebc67c
#
_entry.id   dc2b713a574b28e17077615777ebc67c
#
_cell.length_a   1.000
_cell.length_b   1.000
_cell.length_c   1.000
_cell.angle_alpha   90.00
_cell.angle_beta   90.00
_cell.angle_gamma   90.00
#
_symmetry.space_group_name_H-M   'P 1'
#
loop_
_entity.id
_entity.type
_entity.pdbx_description
1 polymer ?
#
loop_
_entity_poly.entity_id
_entity_poly.type
_entity_poly.pdbx_seq_one_letter_code
_entity_poly.pdbx_strand_id
1 'polypeptide(L)'
;MSSIAEQLAAASSLNQVTVPDLWQQEAVTALRAGKDVVVQAPTGSGKTLIFELWSKQGKNRGQAIYTVPTRALANDKLAEWRARGWDVGIATGDLAENLDAPVVVATLETQKNRLIRGDGPVLLVIDEYQMLGDADRGLNYELAIALAPPQTQLLMLSGSVANPQDVVKWLIRLGRQAVLIRHEHRPVPLDEVFANNLNFAVPSSVRGYWPRFVTKALADDLGPILIFAPRRQGAETLAADLARQLPPPPHPLDLRVDQKQMVGEHLAKLLRS
;
A
#
# COMPACT_ATOMS: atom_id res chain seq x y z
N MET A 1 -16.46 24.48 34.63
CA MET A 1 -17.27 24.36 33.40
C MET A 1 -16.29 24.29 32.23
N SER A 2 -16.15 23.12 31.60
CA SER A 2 -15.31 22.96 30.40
C SER A 2 -15.91 23.79 29.28
N SER A 3 -15.06 24.46 28.52
CA SER A 3 -15.51 25.30 27.41
C SER A 3 -16.15 24.46 26.29
N ILE A 4 -17.07 25.03 25.53
CA ILE A 4 -17.68 24.38 24.37
C ILE A 4 -16.59 23.90 23.39
N ALA A 5 -15.45 24.59 23.30
CA ALA A 5 -14.30 24.19 22.50
C ALA A 5 -13.63 22.89 23.01
N GLU A 6 -13.55 22.69 24.33
CA GLU A 6 -13.04 21.42 24.92
C GLU A 6 -14.01 20.25 24.70
N GLN A 7 -15.32 20.53 24.74
CA GLN A 7 -16.34 19.52 24.42
C GLN A 7 -16.35 19.15 22.94
N LEU A 8 -16.13 20.11 22.04
CA LEU A 8 -15.98 19.85 20.61
C LEU A 8 -14.66 19.12 20.28
N ALA A 9 -13.56 19.43 20.98
CA ALA A 9 -12.30 18.70 20.84
C ALA A 9 -12.41 17.26 21.35
N ALA A 10 -13.13 17.02 22.46
CA ALA A 10 -13.45 15.69 22.94
C ALA A 10 -14.39 14.90 22.01
N ALA A 11 -15.35 15.57 21.36
CA ALA A 11 -16.21 14.95 20.34
C ALA A 11 -15.43 14.59 19.07
N SER A 12 -14.39 15.36 18.71
CA SER A 12 -13.52 15.02 17.57
C SER A 12 -12.68 13.75 17.80
N SER A 13 -12.40 13.40 19.07
CA SER A 13 -11.71 12.16 19.41
C SER A 13 -12.56 10.90 19.15
N LEU A 14 -13.89 11.02 19.18
CA LEU A 14 -14.81 9.94 18.82
C LEU A 14 -14.80 9.62 17.34
N ASN A 15 -14.43 10.56 16.45
CA ASN A 15 -14.26 10.34 15.03
C ASN A 15 -12.99 9.50 14.70
N GLN A 16 -12.16 9.17 15.70
CA GLN A 16 -10.98 8.31 15.53
C GLN A 16 -11.26 6.84 15.85
N VAL A 17 -12.49 6.47 16.25
CA VAL A 17 -12.87 5.08 16.48
C VAL A 17 -13.07 4.40 15.12
N THR A 18 -12.07 3.67 14.68
CA THR A 18 -12.19 2.81 13.50
C THR A 18 -12.96 1.54 13.89
N VAL A 19 -14.18 1.42 13.42
CA VAL A 19 -14.97 0.18 13.55
C VAL A 19 -14.57 -0.74 12.40
N PRO A 20 -13.97 -1.91 12.68
CA PRO A 20 -13.58 -2.83 11.61
C PRO A 20 -14.81 -3.47 10.97
N ASP A 21 -14.76 -3.66 9.66
CA ASP A 21 -15.77 -4.40 8.91
C ASP A 21 -15.83 -5.87 9.34
N LEU A 22 -16.95 -6.55 9.08
CA LEU A 22 -17.14 -7.96 9.45
C LEU A 22 -16.05 -8.85 8.85
N TRP A 23 -15.67 -8.65 7.59
CA TRP A 23 -14.64 -9.45 6.93
C TRP A 23 -13.24 -9.24 7.55
N GLN A 24 -12.94 -8.04 8.06
CA GLN A 24 -11.70 -7.76 8.79
C GLN A 24 -11.70 -8.47 10.15
N GLN A 25 -12.83 -8.46 10.85
CA GLN A 25 -13.00 -9.17 12.12
C GLN A 25 -12.90 -10.69 11.93
N GLU A 26 -13.47 -11.22 10.85
CA GLU A 26 -13.37 -12.63 10.46
C GLU A 26 -11.90 -13.03 10.22
N ALA A 27 -11.15 -12.21 9.48
CA ALA A 27 -9.73 -12.43 9.23
C ALA A 27 -8.92 -12.44 10.54
N VAL A 28 -9.14 -11.47 11.43
CA VAL A 28 -8.48 -11.42 12.76
C VAL A 28 -8.84 -12.63 13.61
N THR A 29 -10.10 -13.06 13.57
CA THR A 29 -10.56 -14.24 14.30
C THR A 29 -9.89 -15.52 13.81
N ALA A 30 -9.78 -15.69 12.49
CA ALA A 30 -9.08 -16.83 11.89
C ALA A 30 -7.59 -16.83 12.25
N LEU A 31 -6.92 -15.67 12.23
CA LEU A 31 -5.54 -15.53 12.68
C LEU A 31 -5.40 -15.91 14.17
N ARG A 32 -6.28 -15.44 15.03
CA ARG A 32 -6.26 -15.79 16.48
C ARG A 32 -6.52 -17.26 16.74
N ALA A 33 -7.23 -17.93 15.84
CA ALA A 33 -7.44 -19.38 15.87
C ALA A 33 -6.24 -20.19 15.30
N GLY A 34 -5.12 -19.55 14.97
CA GLY A 34 -3.91 -20.20 14.45
C GLY A 34 -3.96 -20.55 12.98
N LYS A 35 -4.94 -20.07 12.21
CA LYS A 35 -5.05 -20.34 10.77
C LYS A 35 -4.23 -19.34 9.97
N ASP A 36 -3.66 -19.79 8.87
CA ASP A 36 -3.16 -18.89 7.83
C ASP A 36 -4.33 -18.21 7.11
N VAL A 37 -4.19 -16.95 6.79
CA VAL A 37 -5.28 -16.18 6.18
C VAL A 37 -4.84 -15.59 4.86
N VAL A 38 -5.56 -15.91 3.80
CA VAL A 38 -5.43 -15.28 2.48
C VAL A 38 -6.59 -14.30 2.32
N VAL A 39 -6.27 -13.04 2.10
CA VAL A 39 -7.26 -11.98 1.95
C VAL A 39 -7.25 -11.47 0.52
N GLN A 40 -8.43 -11.42 -0.09
CA GLN A 40 -8.68 -10.68 -1.31
C GLN A 40 -9.70 -9.59 -1.04
N ALA A 41 -9.26 -8.35 -1.10
CA ALA A 41 -10.12 -7.18 -0.91
C ALA A 41 -9.57 -5.99 -1.70
N PRO A 42 -10.44 -5.13 -2.29
CA PRO A 42 -10.00 -4.02 -3.14
C PRO A 42 -8.98 -3.10 -2.47
N THR A 43 -8.24 -2.36 -3.28
CA THR A 43 -7.36 -1.29 -2.77
C THR A 43 -8.21 -0.23 -2.05
N GLY A 44 -7.71 0.27 -0.93
CA GLY A 44 -8.44 1.23 -0.10
C GLY A 44 -9.47 0.63 0.86
N SER A 45 -9.71 -0.69 0.84
CA SER A 45 -10.68 -1.34 1.75
C SER A 45 -10.16 -1.56 3.20
N GLY A 46 -8.95 -1.11 3.52
CA GLY A 46 -8.41 -1.22 4.87
C GLY A 46 -7.81 -2.59 5.22
N LYS A 47 -7.21 -3.30 4.26
CA LYS A 47 -6.54 -4.60 4.48
C LYS A 47 -5.50 -4.57 5.61
N THR A 48 -4.71 -3.49 5.69
CA THR A 48 -3.69 -3.30 6.73
C THR A 48 -4.27 -3.32 8.15
N LEU A 49 -5.52 -2.88 8.32
CA LEU A 49 -6.20 -2.87 9.63
C LEU A 49 -6.28 -4.26 10.26
N ILE A 50 -6.36 -5.33 9.47
CA ILE A 50 -6.34 -6.72 9.97
C ILE A 50 -5.08 -6.97 10.80
N PHE A 51 -3.91 -6.59 10.27
CA PHE A 51 -2.64 -6.70 10.98
C PHE A 51 -2.58 -5.79 12.20
N GLU A 52 -3.04 -4.56 12.09
CA GLU A 52 -3.06 -3.59 13.20
C GLU A 52 -3.91 -4.09 14.37
N LEU A 53 -5.07 -4.69 14.08
CA LEU A 53 -5.96 -5.28 15.08
C LEU A 53 -5.37 -6.58 15.69
N TRP A 54 -4.75 -7.43 14.87
CA TRP A 54 -4.10 -8.64 15.36
C TRP A 54 -2.92 -8.29 16.26
N SER A 55 -2.08 -7.36 15.87
CA SER A 55 -0.90 -6.92 16.62
C SER A 55 -1.25 -6.07 17.85
N LYS A 56 -2.52 -5.71 18.04
CA LYS A 56 -2.95 -4.77 19.10
C LYS A 56 -2.14 -3.47 19.08
N GLN A 57 -2.03 -2.89 17.88
CA GLN A 57 -1.26 -1.67 17.64
C GLN A 57 0.25 -1.83 17.99
N GLY A 58 0.86 -2.91 17.53
CA GLY A 58 2.29 -3.18 17.75
C GLY A 58 2.64 -3.76 19.12
N LYS A 59 1.63 -4.18 19.93
CA LYS A 59 1.81 -4.81 21.26
C LYS A 59 1.63 -6.33 21.20
N ASN A 60 1.95 -6.95 20.08
CA ASN A 60 1.86 -8.41 19.90
C ASN A 60 2.91 -9.15 20.74
N ARG A 61 2.59 -10.38 21.10
CA ARG A 61 3.56 -11.30 21.71
C ARG A 61 4.37 -11.98 20.61
N GLY A 62 5.68 -11.97 20.75
CA GLY A 62 6.60 -12.44 19.72
C GLY A 62 6.74 -11.45 18.56
N GLN A 63 7.61 -11.73 17.62
CA GLN A 63 7.89 -10.84 16.50
C GLN A 63 6.93 -11.08 15.34
N ALA A 64 6.39 -10.00 14.77
CA ALA A 64 5.68 -10.00 13.50
C ALA A 64 6.52 -9.30 12.44
N ILE A 65 6.58 -9.86 11.23
CA ILE A 65 7.23 -9.22 10.08
C ILE A 65 6.16 -8.86 9.05
N TYR A 66 6.08 -7.58 8.72
CA TYR A 66 5.19 -7.05 7.69
C TYR A 66 5.98 -6.80 6.41
N THR A 67 5.81 -7.64 5.40
CA THR A 67 6.54 -7.49 4.15
C THR A 67 5.74 -6.74 3.10
N VAL A 68 6.44 -5.85 2.40
CA VAL A 68 5.91 -5.03 1.30
C VAL A 68 6.80 -5.18 0.05
N PRO A 69 6.26 -4.94 -1.16
CA PRO A 69 6.99 -5.19 -2.39
C PRO A 69 8.14 -4.22 -2.68
N THR A 70 8.13 -3.02 -2.08
CA THR A 70 9.17 -2.01 -2.36
C THR A 70 9.71 -1.36 -1.10
N ARG A 71 10.97 -0.87 -1.19
CA ARG A 71 11.63 -0.12 -0.11
C ARG A 71 10.88 1.17 0.26
N ALA A 72 10.31 1.84 -0.74
CA ALA A 72 9.52 3.06 -0.52
C ALA A 72 8.32 2.76 0.38
N LEU A 73 7.54 1.71 0.09
CA LEU A 73 6.42 1.30 0.93
C LEU A 73 6.87 0.85 2.34
N ALA A 74 8.07 0.25 2.45
CA ALA A 74 8.60 -0.10 3.77
C ALA A 74 8.91 1.16 4.61
N ASN A 75 9.53 2.17 4.01
CA ASN A 75 9.80 3.44 4.67
C ASN A 75 8.51 4.18 5.06
N ASP A 76 7.50 4.18 4.19
CA ASP A 76 6.21 4.82 4.46
C ASP A 76 5.50 4.14 5.65
N LYS A 77 5.47 2.80 5.67
CA LYS A 77 4.88 2.04 6.79
C LYS A 77 5.65 2.22 8.10
N LEU A 78 6.97 2.25 8.05
CA LEU A 78 7.81 2.54 9.21
C LEU A 78 7.46 3.92 9.79
N ALA A 79 7.43 4.95 8.95
CA ALA A 79 7.11 6.31 9.36
C ALA A 79 5.70 6.41 9.93
N GLU A 80 4.71 5.79 9.28
CA GLU A 80 3.31 5.77 9.70
C GLU A 80 3.16 5.17 11.10
N TRP A 81 3.73 3.98 11.36
CA TRP A 81 3.55 3.31 12.64
C TRP A 81 4.40 3.91 13.76
N ARG A 82 5.61 4.41 13.45
CA ARG A 82 6.40 5.19 14.42
C ARG A 82 5.67 6.46 14.87
N ALA A 83 5.03 7.17 13.94
CA ALA A 83 4.22 8.34 14.27
C ALA A 83 3.03 8.03 15.19
N ARG A 84 2.54 6.77 15.16
CA ARG A 84 1.51 6.27 16.09
C ARG A 84 2.09 5.73 17.41
N GLY A 85 3.40 5.85 17.62
CA GLY A 85 4.09 5.42 18.83
C GLY A 85 4.37 3.92 18.93
N TRP A 86 4.37 3.19 17.79
CA TRP A 86 4.74 1.78 17.80
C TRP A 86 6.26 1.61 17.82
N ASP A 87 6.72 0.54 18.49
CA ASP A 87 8.10 0.07 18.38
C ASP A 87 8.25 -0.75 17.09
N VAL A 88 8.86 -0.15 16.07
CA VAL A 88 8.95 -0.71 14.72
C VAL A 88 10.38 -0.65 14.19
N GLY A 89 10.86 -1.78 13.71
CA GLY A 89 12.09 -1.92 12.97
C GLY A 89 11.89 -1.97 11.46
N ILE A 90 12.99 -1.93 10.72
CA ILE A 90 12.98 -2.06 9.27
C ILE A 90 14.09 -2.98 8.78
N ALA A 91 13.80 -3.81 7.77
CA ALA A 91 14.73 -4.68 7.08
C ALA A 91 14.52 -4.63 5.56
N THR A 92 15.30 -3.81 4.87
CA THR A 92 15.34 -3.72 3.40
C THR A 92 16.75 -4.01 2.89
N GLY A 93 16.95 -4.05 1.58
CA GLY A 93 18.26 -4.34 1.01
C GLY A 93 19.34 -3.29 1.33
N ASP A 94 18.95 -2.09 1.74
CA ASP A 94 19.81 -0.95 2.03
C ASP A 94 19.72 -0.44 3.48
N LEU A 95 18.72 -0.88 4.24
CA LEU A 95 18.51 -0.42 5.61
C LEU A 95 18.12 -1.59 6.53
N ALA A 96 18.79 -1.70 7.66
CA ALA A 96 18.48 -2.65 8.72
C ALA A 96 18.62 -1.94 10.07
N GLU A 97 17.47 -1.72 10.76
CA GLU A 97 17.39 -0.96 11.99
C GLU A 97 16.34 -1.58 12.92
N ASN A 98 16.65 -1.69 14.20
CA ASN A 98 15.75 -2.20 15.26
C ASN A 98 15.13 -3.57 14.90
N LEU A 99 15.97 -4.53 14.49
CA LEU A 99 15.51 -5.84 13.99
C LEU A 99 14.84 -6.72 15.05
N ASP A 100 15.03 -6.40 16.33
CA ASP A 100 14.43 -7.11 17.48
C ASP A 100 13.08 -6.52 17.90
N ALA A 101 12.61 -5.48 17.20
CA ALA A 101 11.32 -4.86 17.46
C ALA A 101 10.17 -5.88 17.38
N PRO A 102 9.08 -5.69 18.13
CA PRO A 102 7.88 -6.51 18.04
C PRO A 102 7.27 -6.54 16.62
N VAL A 103 7.44 -5.46 15.87
CA VAL A 103 7.03 -5.35 14.48
C VAL A 103 8.23 -4.93 13.65
N VAL A 104 8.51 -5.66 12.57
CA VAL A 104 9.54 -5.28 11.60
C VAL A 104 8.89 -5.15 10.22
N VAL A 105 9.04 -3.98 9.60
CA VAL A 105 8.65 -3.79 8.19
C VAL A 105 9.81 -4.22 7.30
N ALA A 106 9.55 -5.02 6.28
CA ALA A 106 10.62 -5.61 5.49
C ALA A 106 10.26 -5.75 3.99
N THR A 107 11.24 -5.98 3.15
CA THR A 107 11.01 -6.64 1.86
C THR A 107 11.17 -8.15 2.03
N LEU A 108 10.37 -8.96 1.34
CA LEU A 108 10.33 -10.41 1.56
C LEU A 108 11.70 -11.07 1.30
N GLU A 109 12.44 -10.53 0.34
CA GLU A 109 13.77 -11.04 -0.03
C GLU A 109 14.76 -11.01 1.15
N THR A 110 14.67 -10.02 2.02
CA THR A 110 15.56 -9.90 3.20
C THR A 110 15.25 -10.95 4.26
N GLN A 111 14.05 -11.52 4.26
CA GLN A 111 13.62 -12.53 5.23
C GLN A 111 13.91 -13.96 4.80
N LYS A 112 14.20 -14.18 3.52
CA LYS A 112 14.38 -15.51 2.92
C LYS A 112 15.35 -16.38 3.70
N ASN A 113 16.55 -15.89 4.00
CA ASN A 113 17.57 -16.68 4.72
C ASN A 113 17.15 -17.07 6.14
N ARG A 114 16.41 -16.19 6.81
CA ARG A 114 15.87 -16.43 8.14
C ARG A 114 14.81 -17.54 8.12
N LEU A 115 13.88 -17.45 7.15
CA LEU A 115 12.84 -18.46 6.97
C LEU A 115 13.42 -19.85 6.63
N ILE A 116 14.43 -19.92 5.74
CA ILE A 116 15.11 -21.16 5.37
C ILE A 116 15.79 -21.81 6.59
N ARG A 117 16.34 -21.03 7.52
CA ARG A 117 16.98 -21.54 8.74
C ARG A 117 15.97 -22.00 9.81
N GLY A 118 14.68 -21.87 9.56
CA GLY A 118 13.65 -22.22 10.54
C GLY A 118 13.44 -21.15 11.63
N ASP A 119 14.04 -19.99 11.50
CA ASP A 119 13.93 -18.85 12.43
C ASP A 119 12.89 -17.84 11.92
N GLY A 120 11.64 -18.27 11.84
CA GLY A 120 10.53 -17.43 11.39
C GLY A 120 9.90 -16.59 12.52
N PRO A 121 9.21 -15.50 12.15
CA PRO A 121 8.40 -14.73 13.10
C PRO A 121 7.17 -15.50 13.54
N VAL A 122 6.45 -15.01 14.54
CA VAL A 122 5.14 -15.55 14.91
C VAL A 122 4.12 -15.32 13.79
N LEU A 123 4.15 -14.14 13.18
CA LEU A 123 3.33 -13.81 12.02
C LEU A 123 4.19 -13.20 10.92
N LEU A 124 4.08 -13.76 9.72
CA LEU A 124 4.62 -13.19 8.49
C LEU A 124 3.46 -12.64 7.65
N VAL A 125 3.44 -11.32 7.48
CA VAL A 125 2.50 -10.66 6.58
C VAL A 125 3.14 -10.48 5.22
N ILE A 126 2.43 -10.88 4.17
CA ILE A 126 2.85 -10.70 2.78
C ILE A 126 1.83 -9.77 2.11
N ASP A 127 2.16 -8.48 2.12
CA ASP A 127 1.35 -7.48 1.44
C ASP A 127 1.62 -7.53 -0.06
N GLU A 128 0.57 -7.37 -0.85
CA GLU A 128 0.60 -7.49 -2.31
C GLU A 128 1.13 -8.86 -2.80
N TYR A 129 0.54 -9.96 -2.26
CA TYR A 129 1.00 -11.32 -2.59
C TYR A 129 0.79 -11.72 -4.06
N GLN A 130 0.15 -10.90 -4.90
CA GLN A 130 0.14 -11.09 -6.37
C GLN A 130 1.56 -11.08 -6.96
N MET A 131 2.56 -10.61 -6.22
CA MET A 131 3.97 -10.74 -6.57
C MET A 131 4.43 -12.19 -6.75
N LEU A 132 3.66 -13.19 -6.31
CA LEU A 132 3.84 -14.60 -6.67
C LEU A 132 3.82 -14.83 -8.19
N GLY A 133 3.05 -14.03 -8.93
CA GLY A 133 2.98 -14.09 -10.40
C GLY A 133 4.02 -13.22 -11.12
N ASP A 134 4.92 -12.55 -10.41
CA ASP A 134 5.96 -11.72 -11.01
C ASP A 134 7.07 -12.59 -11.63
N ALA A 135 7.47 -12.26 -12.88
CA ALA A 135 8.43 -13.05 -13.64
C ALA A 135 9.82 -13.13 -12.99
N ASP A 136 10.25 -12.06 -12.32
CA ASP A 136 11.60 -11.95 -11.73
C ASP A 136 11.62 -12.30 -10.25
N ARG A 137 10.57 -11.95 -9.52
CA ARG A 137 10.51 -12.04 -8.06
C ARG A 137 9.62 -13.16 -7.53
N GLY A 138 8.70 -13.69 -8.36
CA GLY A 138 7.68 -14.65 -7.96
C GLY A 138 8.27 -15.89 -7.30
N LEU A 139 9.35 -16.45 -7.85
CA LEU A 139 10.05 -17.60 -7.28
C LEU A 139 10.56 -17.33 -5.84
N ASN A 140 11.04 -16.12 -5.55
CA ASN A 140 11.48 -15.76 -4.20
C ASN A 140 10.31 -15.73 -3.21
N TYR A 141 9.14 -15.24 -3.65
CA TYR A 141 7.91 -15.24 -2.87
C TYR A 141 7.43 -16.67 -2.62
N GLU A 142 7.39 -17.50 -3.65
CA GLU A 142 6.99 -18.90 -3.54
C GLU A 142 7.89 -19.66 -2.56
N LEU A 143 9.21 -19.56 -2.71
CA LEU A 143 10.16 -20.21 -1.82
C LEU A 143 10.05 -19.71 -0.38
N ALA A 144 9.91 -18.40 -0.16
CA ALA A 144 9.78 -17.84 1.18
C ALA A 144 8.51 -18.35 1.90
N ILE A 145 7.40 -18.48 1.18
CA ILE A 145 6.14 -19.00 1.72
C ILE A 145 6.23 -20.51 1.96
N ALA A 146 6.75 -21.27 0.98
CA ALA A 146 6.87 -22.73 1.08
C ALA A 146 7.83 -23.17 2.20
N LEU A 147 8.90 -22.40 2.43
CA LEU A 147 9.92 -22.67 3.45
C LEU A 147 9.66 -21.96 4.77
N ALA A 148 8.57 -21.19 4.88
CA ALA A 148 8.19 -20.58 6.15
C ALA A 148 7.96 -21.68 7.21
N PRO A 149 8.59 -21.58 8.40
CA PRO A 149 8.45 -22.58 9.45
C PRO A 149 6.99 -22.87 9.79
N PRO A 150 6.61 -24.10 10.15
CA PRO A 150 5.22 -24.45 10.47
C PRO A 150 4.61 -23.60 11.59
N GLN A 151 5.42 -23.14 12.54
CA GLN A 151 5.00 -22.25 13.62
C GLN A 151 4.81 -20.79 13.20
N THR A 152 5.35 -20.38 12.05
CA THR A 152 5.12 -19.04 11.49
C THR A 152 3.77 -19.00 10.80
N GLN A 153 2.86 -18.20 11.31
CA GLN A 153 1.56 -17.97 10.71
C GLN A 153 1.67 -17.02 9.53
N LEU A 154 0.84 -17.21 8.50
CA LEU A 154 0.84 -16.37 7.30
C LEU A 154 -0.42 -15.52 7.22
N LEU A 155 -0.24 -14.24 6.93
CA LEU A 155 -1.30 -13.32 6.50
C LEU A 155 -0.94 -12.78 5.12
N MET A 156 -1.67 -13.16 4.10
CA MET A 156 -1.42 -12.79 2.71
C MET A 156 -2.50 -11.80 2.25
N LEU A 157 -2.12 -10.59 1.87
CA LEU A 157 -3.02 -9.50 1.51
C LEU A 157 -2.87 -9.12 0.05
N SER A 158 -3.97 -9.03 -0.70
CA SER A 158 -3.96 -8.51 -2.08
C SER A 158 -5.32 -7.98 -2.50
N GLY A 159 -5.31 -7.07 -3.48
CA GLY A 159 -6.53 -6.54 -4.11
C GLY A 159 -6.78 -7.06 -5.52
N SER A 160 -5.80 -7.72 -6.16
CA SER A 160 -5.82 -7.95 -7.60
C SER A 160 -5.58 -9.39 -8.04
N VAL A 161 -5.61 -10.38 -7.14
CA VAL A 161 -5.41 -11.79 -7.49
C VAL A 161 -6.69 -12.38 -8.08
N ALA A 162 -6.60 -12.96 -9.28
CA ALA A 162 -7.74 -13.57 -9.95
C ALA A 162 -8.18 -14.91 -9.33
N ASN A 163 -7.23 -15.67 -8.78
CA ASN A 163 -7.43 -17.03 -8.30
C ASN A 163 -6.96 -17.25 -6.84
N PRO A 164 -7.46 -16.51 -5.84
CA PRO A 164 -7.01 -16.58 -4.45
C PRO A 164 -7.29 -17.96 -3.84
N GLN A 165 -8.31 -18.68 -4.31
CA GLN A 165 -8.62 -20.05 -3.86
C GLN A 165 -7.52 -21.06 -4.21
N ASP A 166 -6.83 -20.87 -5.33
CA ASP A 166 -5.72 -21.76 -5.70
C ASP A 166 -4.51 -21.53 -4.80
N VAL A 167 -4.29 -20.30 -4.34
CA VAL A 167 -3.28 -20.00 -3.33
C VAL A 167 -3.61 -20.72 -2.01
N VAL A 168 -4.85 -20.70 -1.56
CA VAL A 168 -5.28 -21.44 -0.36
C VAL A 168 -5.09 -22.95 -0.54
N LYS A 169 -5.50 -23.52 -1.67
CA LYS A 169 -5.29 -24.95 -1.98
C LYS A 169 -3.80 -25.32 -2.00
N TRP A 170 -2.96 -24.40 -2.51
CA TRP A 170 -1.51 -24.60 -2.50
C TRP A 170 -0.96 -24.62 -1.07
N LEU A 171 -1.34 -23.67 -0.21
CA LEU A 171 -0.96 -23.66 1.21
C LEU A 171 -1.41 -24.95 1.93
N ILE A 172 -2.63 -25.43 1.68
CA ILE A 172 -3.12 -26.68 2.26
C ILE A 172 -2.27 -27.88 1.79
N ARG A 173 -1.85 -27.91 0.53
CA ARG A 173 -0.93 -28.96 0.02
C ARG A 173 0.46 -28.90 0.67
N LEU A 174 0.88 -27.72 1.14
CA LEU A 174 2.09 -27.55 1.95
C LEU A 174 1.89 -27.96 3.43
N GLY A 175 0.73 -28.52 3.80
CA GLY A 175 0.42 -28.95 5.16
C GLY A 175 -0.07 -27.84 6.08
N ARG A 176 -0.43 -26.67 5.55
CA ARG A 176 -0.87 -25.53 6.33
C ARG A 176 -2.40 -25.48 6.49
N GLN A 177 -2.88 -24.85 7.55
CA GLN A 177 -4.31 -24.61 7.76
C GLN A 177 -4.66 -23.22 7.27
N ALA A 178 -5.07 -23.09 6.02
CA ALA A 178 -5.33 -21.81 5.37
C ALA A 178 -6.83 -21.59 5.10
N VAL A 179 -7.27 -20.35 5.23
CA VAL A 179 -8.64 -19.90 4.90
C VAL A 179 -8.59 -18.70 3.96
N LEU A 180 -9.62 -18.57 3.10
CA LEU A 180 -9.82 -17.40 2.25
C LEU A 180 -10.85 -16.48 2.87
N ILE A 181 -10.49 -15.21 3.00
CA ILE A 181 -11.41 -14.11 3.30
C ILE A 181 -11.52 -13.25 2.05
N ARG A 182 -12.74 -13.09 1.55
CA ARG A 182 -13.00 -12.33 0.32
C ARG A 182 -13.97 -11.18 0.59
N HIS A 183 -13.58 -10.00 0.12
CA HIS A 183 -14.41 -8.82 0.14
C HIS A 183 -14.37 -8.14 -1.23
N GLU A 184 -15.54 -7.86 -1.82
CA GLU A 184 -15.62 -7.35 -3.21
C GLU A 184 -16.04 -5.89 -3.28
N HIS A 185 -16.62 -5.37 -2.19
CA HIS A 185 -17.12 -4.00 -2.19
C HIS A 185 -15.97 -2.99 -2.21
N ARG A 186 -15.94 -2.13 -3.22
CA ARG A 186 -15.01 -1.00 -3.29
C ARG A 186 -15.56 0.19 -2.51
N PRO A 187 -14.80 0.76 -1.56
CA PRO A 187 -15.24 1.97 -0.86
C PRO A 187 -15.31 3.18 -1.79
N VAL A 188 -14.49 3.21 -2.85
CA VAL A 188 -14.54 4.23 -3.91
C VAL A 188 -14.89 3.52 -5.22
N PRO A 189 -15.99 3.89 -5.88
CA PRO A 189 -16.35 3.36 -7.19
C PRO A 189 -15.23 3.54 -8.21
N LEU A 190 -15.13 2.61 -9.15
CA LEU A 190 -14.20 2.68 -10.28
C LEU A 190 -15.03 2.60 -11.56
N ASP A 191 -15.03 3.70 -12.32
CA ASP A 191 -15.66 3.77 -13.64
C ASP A 191 -14.57 3.71 -14.71
N GLU A 192 -14.72 2.81 -15.67
CA GLU A 192 -13.81 2.70 -16.81
C GLU A 192 -14.32 3.56 -17.97
N VAL A 193 -13.52 4.55 -18.37
CA VAL A 193 -13.83 5.44 -19.48
C VAL A 193 -12.78 5.26 -20.58
N PHE A 194 -13.21 4.88 -21.78
CA PHE A 194 -12.30 4.80 -22.91
C PHE A 194 -11.97 6.19 -23.45
N ALA A 195 -10.70 6.46 -23.71
CA ALA A 195 -10.20 7.73 -24.25
C ALA A 195 -10.92 8.20 -25.53
N ASN A 196 -11.38 7.26 -26.35
CA ASN A 196 -12.12 7.55 -27.58
C ASN A 196 -13.54 8.05 -27.34
N ASN A 197 -14.08 7.82 -26.18
CA ASN A 197 -15.43 8.28 -25.79
C ASN A 197 -15.44 9.72 -25.26
N LEU A 198 -14.27 10.33 -25.09
CA LEU A 198 -14.13 11.73 -24.68
C LEU A 198 -14.33 12.63 -25.90
N ASN A 199 -15.42 13.39 -25.92
CA ASN A 199 -15.89 14.13 -27.10
C ASN A 199 -15.29 15.53 -27.28
N PHE A 200 -14.39 15.97 -26.43
CA PHE A 200 -13.83 17.32 -26.51
C PHE A 200 -12.89 17.52 -27.70
N ALA A 201 -13.09 18.63 -28.43
CA ALA A 201 -12.21 19.05 -29.50
C ALA A 201 -10.93 19.70 -28.95
N VAL A 202 -9.82 18.97 -29.01
CA VAL A 202 -8.52 19.48 -28.50
C VAL A 202 -7.98 20.58 -29.42
N PRO A 203 -7.57 21.75 -28.89
CA PRO A 203 -6.96 22.81 -29.70
C PRO A 203 -5.77 22.31 -30.50
N SER A 204 -5.61 22.83 -31.74
CA SER A 204 -4.50 22.43 -32.65
C SER A 204 -3.12 22.75 -32.11
N SER A 205 -3.01 23.70 -31.17
CA SER A 205 -1.77 24.01 -30.46
C SER A 205 -1.29 22.92 -29.53
N VAL A 206 -2.19 22.05 -29.00
CA VAL A 206 -1.84 20.94 -28.14
C VAL A 206 -1.43 19.74 -28.97
N ARG A 207 -0.17 19.36 -28.92
CA ARG A 207 0.42 18.27 -29.71
C ARG A 207 0.84 17.11 -28.79
N GLY A 208 0.95 15.90 -29.37
CA GLY A 208 1.36 14.70 -28.63
C GLY A 208 0.17 13.94 -28.03
N TYR A 209 0.37 12.65 -27.79
CA TYR A 209 -0.68 11.74 -27.30
C TYR A 209 -1.17 12.13 -25.90
N TRP A 210 -0.27 12.18 -24.93
CA TRP A 210 -0.61 12.46 -23.55
C TRP A 210 -1.17 13.86 -23.30
N PRO A 211 -0.56 14.96 -23.83
CA PRO A 211 -1.16 16.29 -23.66
C PRO A 211 -2.58 16.39 -24.22
N ARG A 212 -2.85 15.79 -25.38
CA ARG A 212 -4.19 15.77 -25.97
C ARG A 212 -5.18 14.97 -25.14
N PHE A 213 -4.75 13.82 -24.62
CA PHE A 213 -5.57 12.99 -23.75
C PHE A 213 -5.91 13.69 -22.43
N VAL A 214 -4.90 14.27 -21.76
CA VAL A 214 -5.09 15.04 -20.52
C VAL A 214 -6.04 16.23 -20.74
N THR A 215 -5.87 16.96 -21.85
CA THR A 215 -6.77 18.06 -22.21
C THR A 215 -8.22 17.59 -22.35
N LYS A 216 -8.47 16.48 -23.01
CA LYS A 216 -9.81 15.91 -23.14
C LYS A 216 -10.39 15.52 -21.78
N ALA A 217 -9.63 14.80 -20.98
CA ALA A 217 -10.09 14.35 -19.67
C ALA A 217 -10.41 15.51 -18.72
N LEU A 218 -9.59 16.56 -18.72
CA LEU A 218 -9.85 17.76 -17.91
C LEU A 218 -11.06 18.54 -18.40
N ALA A 219 -11.30 18.56 -19.72
CA ALA A 219 -12.48 19.21 -20.29
C ALA A 219 -13.79 18.48 -19.94
N ASP A 220 -13.72 17.18 -19.73
CA ASP A 220 -14.84 16.34 -19.28
C ASP A 220 -14.91 16.22 -17.73
N ASP A 221 -14.24 17.11 -17.00
CA ASP A 221 -14.18 17.19 -15.51
C ASP A 221 -13.65 15.91 -14.84
N LEU A 222 -12.78 15.17 -15.54
CA LEU A 222 -12.13 13.96 -15.04
C LEU A 222 -10.79 14.27 -14.34
N GLY A 223 -10.79 15.24 -13.44
CA GLY A 223 -9.61 15.59 -12.64
C GLY A 223 -9.79 15.26 -11.15
N PRO A 224 -8.69 15.18 -10.39
CA PRO A 224 -7.29 15.22 -10.80
C PRO A 224 -6.83 13.97 -11.54
N ILE A 225 -5.83 14.10 -12.41
CA ILE A 225 -5.33 13.01 -13.27
C ILE A 225 -3.99 12.49 -12.74
N LEU A 226 -3.91 11.16 -12.54
CA LEU A 226 -2.66 10.46 -12.26
C LEU A 226 -2.23 9.67 -13.50
N ILE A 227 -1.02 9.97 -14.01
CA ILE A 227 -0.43 9.23 -15.12
C ILE A 227 0.70 8.37 -14.59
N PHE A 228 0.57 7.05 -14.77
CA PHE A 228 1.60 6.11 -14.37
C PHE A 228 2.66 5.97 -15.46
N ALA A 229 3.92 6.27 -15.13
CA ALA A 229 5.07 6.06 -16.00
C ALA A 229 6.03 5.05 -15.34
N PRO A 230 6.31 3.89 -15.99
CA PRO A 230 7.05 2.79 -15.35
C PRO A 230 8.54 3.08 -15.17
N ARG A 231 9.08 4.10 -15.86
CA ARG A 231 10.49 4.49 -15.79
C ARG A 231 10.61 5.95 -15.35
N ARG A 232 11.56 6.25 -14.47
CA ARG A 232 11.84 7.60 -13.97
C ARG A 232 12.03 8.61 -15.12
N GLN A 233 12.90 8.30 -16.07
CA GLN A 233 13.14 9.17 -17.23
C GLN A 233 11.87 9.41 -18.06
N GLY A 234 11.01 8.38 -18.20
CA GLY A 234 9.71 8.52 -18.87
C GLY A 234 8.78 9.48 -18.15
N ALA A 235 8.74 9.41 -16.81
CA ALA A 235 7.96 10.33 -15.99
C ALA A 235 8.45 11.78 -16.12
N GLU A 236 9.76 12.00 -16.06
CA GLU A 236 10.38 13.33 -16.21
C GLU A 236 10.12 13.93 -17.60
N THR A 237 10.28 13.13 -18.66
CA THR A 237 10.00 13.56 -20.05
C THR A 237 8.53 13.92 -20.21
N LEU A 238 7.63 13.08 -19.71
CA LEU A 238 6.19 13.30 -19.79
C LEU A 238 5.76 14.56 -19.02
N ALA A 239 6.29 14.76 -17.82
CA ALA A 239 6.02 15.96 -17.02
C ALA A 239 6.47 17.23 -17.77
N ALA A 240 7.65 17.22 -18.39
CA ALA A 240 8.16 18.34 -19.18
C ALA A 240 7.30 18.60 -20.43
N ASP A 241 6.81 17.55 -21.10
CA ASP A 241 5.92 17.68 -22.25
C ASP A 241 4.56 18.27 -21.86
N LEU A 242 3.96 17.78 -20.78
CA LEU A 242 2.71 18.32 -20.26
C LEU A 242 2.85 19.79 -19.86
N ALA A 243 3.92 20.15 -19.14
CA ALA A 243 4.17 21.54 -18.73
C ALA A 243 4.34 22.50 -19.92
N ARG A 244 4.87 22.04 -21.06
CA ARG A 244 5.03 22.84 -22.28
C ARG A 244 3.76 22.96 -23.11
N GLN A 245 2.92 21.93 -23.12
CA GLN A 245 1.80 21.81 -24.05
C GLN A 245 0.46 22.21 -23.43
N LEU A 246 0.30 22.02 -22.12
CA LEU A 246 -0.93 22.41 -21.43
C LEU A 246 -0.92 23.90 -21.14
N PRO A 247 -2.05 24.59 -21.31
CA PRO A 247 -2.17 25.99 -20.91
C PRO A 247 -1.96 26.11 -19.40
N PRO A 248 -1.35 27.23 -18.93
CA PRO A 248 -1.26 27.48 -17.49
C PRO A 248 -2.67 27.49 -16.89
N PRO A 249 -2.84 26.97 -15.66
CA PRO A 249 -4.13 27.01 -15.00
C PRO A 249 -4.65 28.45 -14.87
N PRO A 250 -5.95 28.66 -15.01
CA PRO A 250 -6.54 30.01 -14.96
C PRO A 250 -6.34 30.72 -13.62
N HIS A 251 -6.08 29.94 -12.56
CA HIS A 251 -5.71 30.44 -11.24
C HIS A 251 -4.40 29.78 -10.80
N PRO A 252 -3.43 30.53 -10.25
CA PRO A 252 -2.26 29.92 -9.64
C PRO A 252 -2.73 28.94 -8.57
N LEU A 253 -2.12 27.75 -8.56
CA LEU A 253 -2.38 26.75 -7.51
C LEU A 253 -2.21 27.41 -6.15
N ASP A 254 -3.30 27.53 -5.40
CA ASP A 254 -3.24 28.03 -4.02
C ASP A 254 -2.72 26.89 -3.13
N LEU A 255 -1.41 26.66 -3.26
CA LEU A 255 -0.72 25.66 -2.45
C LEU A 255 -0.76 26.11 -1.00
N ARG A 256 -1.15 25.21 -0.10
CA ARG A 256 -1.03 25.41 1.34
C ARG A 256 0.43 25.69 1.70
N VAL A 257 0.67 26.31 2.84
CA VAL A 257 2.01 26.71 3.29
C VAL A 257 2.97 25.52 3.36
N ASP A 258 2.50 24.36 3.88
CA ASP A 258 3.23 23.11 3.93
C ASP A 258 3.61 22.57 2.54
N GLN A 259 2.70 22.67 1.57
CA GLN A 259 2.95 22.25 0.19
C GLN A 259 3.96 23.19 -0.51
N LYS A 260 3.88 24.49 -0.29
CA LYS A 260 4.87 25.49 -0.81
C LYS A 260 6.27 25.18 -0.28
N GLN A 261 6.38 24.86 1.00
CA GLN A 261 7.65 24.49 1.62
C GLN A 261 8.23 23.22 1.03
N MET A 262 7.42 22.13 0.89
CA MET A 262 7.85 20.87 0.29
C MET A 262 8.33 21.04 -1.15
N VAL A 263 7.61 21.82 -1.97
CA VAL A 263 8.01 22.11 -3.35
C VAL A 263 9.32 22.91 -3.37
N GLY A 264 9.47 23.91 -2.48
CA GLY A 264 10.70 24.69 -2.35
C GLY A 264 11.91 23.85 -1.96
N GLU A 265 11.76 22.94 -0.99
CA GLU A 265 12.83 22.03 -0.57
C GLU A 265 13.22 21.04 -1.68
N HIS A 266 12.24 20.53 -2.43
CA HIS A 266 12.49 19.64 -3.56
C HIS A 266 13.24 20.34 -4.69
N LEU A 267 12.81 21.54 -5.06
CA LEU A 267 13.48 22.37 -6.07
C LEU A 267 14.91 22.74 -5.62
N ALA A 268 15.12 23.07 -4.35
CA ALA A 268 16.44 23.37 -3.81
C ALA A 268 17.39 22.16 -3.86
N LYS A 269 16.88 20.93 -3.71
CA LYS A 269 17.66 19.69 -3.89
C LYS A 269 18.04 19.47 -5.36
N LEU A 270 17.11 19.68 -6.29
CA LEU A 270 17.34 19.54 -7.72
C LEU A 270 18.36 20.56 -8.28
N LEU A 271 18.40 21.76 -7.73
CA LEU A 271 19.36 22.80 -8.14
C LEU A 271 20.76 22.61 -7.57
N ARG A 272 20.95 21.73 -6.57
CA ARG A 272 22.25 21.39 -5.97
C ARG A 272 22.88 20.12 -6.52
N SER A 273 22.13 19.34 -7.34
CA SER A 273 22.59 18.15 -8.05
C SER A 273 22.99 18.47 -9.49
#